data_c6abf38cf703a08a59b02215feb87561
#
_entry.id   c6abf38cf703a08a59b02215feb87561
#
_cell.length_a   1.000
_cell.length_b   1.000
_cell.length_c   1.000
_cell.angle_alpha   90.00
_cell.angle_beta   90.00
_cell.angle_gamma   90.00
#
_symmetry.space_group_name_H-M   'P 1'
#
loop_
_entity.id
_entity.type
_entity.pdbx_description
1 polymer ?
#
loop_
_entity_poly.entity_id
_entity_poly.type
_entity_poly.pdbx_seq_one_letter_code
_entity_poly.pdbx_strand_id
1 'polypeptide(L)'
;MKNVIFDDKRRGGGLDGFDVAFYSDIGRRSSQQDSAYLMAGEQAAFAVLCDGMGGARGGQLASASAVDILRAYYAHYLANGREMQDSAWMREAAEAADNMVHGLRDAGGNPLGAGTTLVAVSAVRDYFGWISVGDSRLYILRQETLVRATTDHNYMMHLDLQRSAGKISEDTYARESKSGDALISFIGMGGLLMEDISDKPFRLLPGDVLLLCSDGLYRTVTDQELQILLFHSQNIQDAAEQICTLIQQRMDPEQDNVTFILIEKK
;
A
#
# COMPACT_ATOMS: atom_id res chain seq x y z
N MET A 1 18.60 6.16 -3.98
CA MET A 1 17.84 6.87 -5.03
C MET A 1 16.36 6.70 -4.68
N LYS A 2 15.55 7.76 -4.76
CA LYS A 2 14.11 7.66 -4.45
C LYS A 2 13.41 6.93 -5.59
N ASN A 3 12.89 5.73 -5.34
CA ASN A 3 12.09 4.95 -6.29
C ASN A 3 10.65 5.47 -6.35
N VAL A 4 10.50 6.79 -6.53
CA VAL A 4 9.20 7.45 -6.51
C VAL A 4 9.04 8.25 -7.78
N ILE A 5 7.94 7.99 -8.47
CA ILE A 5 7.50 8.81 -9.59
C ILE A 5 6.29 9.60 -9.09
N PHE A 6 6.46 10.91 -8.99
CA PHE A 6 5.39 11.84 -8.65
C PHE A 6 4.96 12.59 -9.90
N ASP A 7 3.69 12.46 -10.30
CA ASP A 7 3.11 13.19 -11.43
C ASP A 7 2.00 14.11 -10.91
N ASP A 8 2.37 15.33 -10.53
CA ASP A 8 1.40 16.37 -10.09
C ASP A 8 0.84 17.09 -11.33
N LYS A 9 -0.42 16.79 -11.66
CA LYS A 9 -1.15 17.41 -12.77
C LYS A 9 -2.08 18.53 -12.34
N ARG A 10 -1.91 19.10 -11.14
CA ARG A 10 -2.73 20.23 -10.71
C ARG A 10 -2.54 21.44 -11.61
N ARG A 11 -3.60 21.85 -12.31
CA ARG A 11 -3.73 23.11 -13.01
C ARG A 11 -4.93 23.86 -12.43
N GLY A 12 -4.68 24.80 -11.52
CA GLY A 12 -5.68 25.74 -11.03
C GLY A 12 -6.33 25.36 -9.70
N GLY A 13 -6.49 26.34 -8.80
CA GLY A 13 -7.09 26.20 -7.48
C GLY A 13 -8.61 26.13 -7.55
N GLY A 14 -9.16 24.98 -7.94
CA GLY A 14 -10.58 24.66 -7.74
C GLY A 14 -10.81 24.11 -6.34
N LEU A 15 -12.02 24.33 -5.78
CA LEU A 15 -12.45 23.79 -4.50
C LEU A 15 -12.71 22.27 -4.55
N ASP A 16 -12.72 21.69 -5.74
CA ASP A 16 -12.95 20.26 -5.99
C ASP A 16 -11.65 19.60 -6.43
N GLY A 17 -11.28 18.45 -5.80
CA GLY A 17 -10.07 17.74 -6.16
C GLY A 17 -9.52 16.87 -5.05
N PHE A 18 -8.23 16.56 -5.18
CA PHE A 18 -7.50 15.77 -4.20
C PHE A 18 -6.25 16.53 -3.77
N ASP A 19 -6.06 16.69 -2.46
CA ASP A 19 -4.77 17.04 -1.89
C ASP A 19 -4.02 15.75 -1.56
N VAL A 20 -2.70 15.76 -1.75
CA VAL A 20 -1.88 14.57 -1.55
C VAL A 20 -0.60 14.92 -0.81
N ALA A 21 -0.14 13.99 0.03
CA ALA A 21 1.19 14.03 0.62
C ALA A 21 1.86 12.65 0.45
N PHE A 22 3.18 12.66 0.38
CA PHE A 22 3.98 11.46 0.15
C PHE A 22 5.26 11.51 0.98
N TYR A 23 5.61 10.36 1.55
CA TYR A 23 6.87 10.17 2.26
C TYR A 23 7.47 8.80 1.91
N SER A 24 8.79 8.76 1.76
CA SER A 24 9.56 7.52 1.65
C SER A 24 10.95 7.72 2.21
N ASP A 25 11.35 6.83 3.13
CA ASP A 25 12.64 6.82 3.78
C ASP A 25 13.20 5.40 3.86
N ILE A 26 14.53 5.29 3.76
CA ILE A 26 15.20 4.00 3.81
C ILE A 26 15.24 3.39 5.23
N GLY A 27 14.97 4.19 6.26
CA GLY A 27 15.08 3.78 7.64
C GLY A 27 16.52 3.40 8.00
N ARG A 28 16.69 2.24 8.63
CA ARG A 28 17.99 1.68 9.01
C ARG A 28 18.49 0.59 8.05
N ARG A 29 17.76 0.36 6.97
CA ARG A 29 18.14 -0.64 5.97
C ARG A 29 19.27 -0.16 5.06
N SER A 30 19.96 -1.08 4.41
CA SER A 30 21.02 -0.79 3.43
C SER A 30 20.51 -0.47 2.03
N SER A 31 19.24 -0.78 1.75
CA SER A 31 18.59 -0.54 0.45
C SER A 31 17.12 -0.17 0.64
N GLN A 32 16.62 0.66 -0.27
CA GLN A 32 15.18 0.95 -0.35
C GLN A 32 14.53 -0.10 -1.26
N GLN A 33 13.64 -0.89 -0.69
CA GLN A 33 12.88 -1.93 -1.38
C GLN A 33 11.41 -1.54 -1.60
N ASP A 34 10.93 -0.50 -0.91
CA ASP A 34 9.64 0.10 -1.21
C ASP A 34 9.69 0.83 -2.54
N SER A 35 8.62 0.70 -3.32
CA SER A 35 8.38 1.48 -4.53
C SER A 35 6.97 2.01 -4.52
N ALA A 36 6.77 3.23 -5.03
CA ALA A 36 5.45 3.83 -5.07
C ALA A 36 5.27 4.74 -6.29
N TYR A 37 4.03 4.92 -6.68
CA TYR A 37 3.60 5.91 -7.65
C TYR A 37 2.37 6.64 -7.14
N LEU A 38 2.32 7.94 -7.38
CA LEU A 38 1.20 8.80 -7.02
C LEU A 38 0.93 9.76 -8.19
N MET A 39 -0.33 9.82 -8.59
CA MET A 39 -0.87 10.83 -9.50
C MET A 39 -2.09 11.46 -8.84
N ALA A 40 -2.19 12.77 -8.89
CA ALA A 40 -3.37 13.50 -8.42
C ALA A 40 -3.71 14.64 -9.39
N GLY A 41 -5.00 14.89 -9.53
CA GLY A 41 -5.57 15.95 -10.36
C GLY A 41 -6.91 16.43 -9.80
N GLU A 42 -7.61 17.27 -10.55
CA GLU A 42 -8.90 17.84 -10.11
C GLU A 42 -9.99 16.77 -9.93
N GLN A 43 -10.01 15.75 -10.76
CA GLN A 43 -11.10 14.76 -10.79
C GLN A 43 -10.67 13.34 -10.49
N ALA A 44 -9.36 13.07 -10.42
CA ALA A 44 -8.85 11.73 -10.21
C ALA A 44 -7.56 11.72 -9.41
N ALA A 45 -7.39 10.69 -8.59
CA ALA A 45 -6.14 10.34 -7.94
C ALA A 45 -5.89 8.83 -8.08
N PHE A 46 -4.65 8.45 -8.31
CA PHE A 46 -4.21 7.07 -8.32
C PHE A 46 -2.94 6.95 -7.50
N ALA A 47 -2.92 5.99 -6.60
CA ALA A 47 -1.75 5.66 -5.80
C ALA A 47 -1.53 4.16 -5.80
N VAL A 48 -0.26 3.76 -5.85
CA VAL A 48 0.18 2.39 -5.65
C VAL A 48 1.44 2.39 -4.80
N LEU A 49 1.52 1.45 -3.87
CA LEU A 49 2.65 1.21 -3.00
C LEU A 49 2.93 -0.29 -2.96
N CYS A 50 4.19 -0.65 -3.08
CA CYS A 50 4.71 -2.00 -3.09
C CYS A 50 5.94 -2.08 -2.18
N ASP A 51 5.93 -2.98 -1.19
CA ASP A 51 7.05 -3.30 -0.32
C ASP A 51 7.71 -4.57 -0.82
N GLY A 52 8.98 -4.46 -1.22
CA GLY A 52 9.72 -5.50 -1.91
C GLY A 52 10.49 -6.41 -0.99
N MET A 53 10.45 -7.72 -1.23
CA MET A 53 11.18 -8.75 -0.48
C MET A 53 11.96 -9.70 -1.40
N GLY A 54 12.98 -10.39 -0.84
CA GLY A 54 13.82 -11.32 -1.63
C GLY A 54 15.26 -10.85 -1.82
N GLY A 55 15.81 -10.22 -0.77
CA GLY A 55 17.15 -9.64 -0.75
C GLY A 55 17.24 -8.30 -1.48
N ALA A 56 18.35 -7.55 -1.23
CA ALA A 56 18.45 -6.12 -1.58
C ALA A 56 18.14 -5.77 -3.04
N ARG A 57 18.53 -6.63 -3.99
CA ARG A 57 18.26 -6.39 -5.43
C ARG A 57 16.95 -6.99 -5.90
N GLY A 58 16.57 -8.13 -5.35
CA GLY A 58 15.34 -8.83 -5.74
C GLY A 58 14.10 -8.05 -5.35
N GLY A 59 14.00 -7.64 -4.09
CA GLY A 59 12.86 -6.88 -3.57
C GLY A 59 12.68 -5.54 -4.28
N GLN A 60 13.77 -4.77 -4.46
CA GLN A 60 13.69 -3.50 -5.20
C GLN A 60 13.19 -3.69 -6.64
N LEU A 61 13.64 -4.72 -7.34
CA LEU A 61 13.20 -4.98 -8.71
C LEU A 61 11.74 -5.45 -8.75
N ALA A 62 11.34 -6.29 -7.79
CA ALA A 62 9.97 -6.77 -7.69
C ALA A 62 8.98 -5.62 -7.45
N SER A 63 9.23 -4.78 -6.44
CA SER A 63 8.35 -3.66 -6.13
C SER A 63 8.27 -2.63 -7.26
N ALA A 64 9.42 -2.28 -7.87
CA ALA A 64 9.45 -1.36 -9.01
C ALA A 64 8.68 -1.91 -10.22
N SER A 65 8.86 -3.20 -10.55
CA SER A 65 8.14 -3.84 -11.66
C SER A 65 6.63 -3.88 -11.43
N ALA A 66 6.19 -4.18 -10.21
CA ALA A 66 4.77 -4.18 -9.86
C ALA A 66 4.16 -2.77 -10.00
N VAL A 67 4.83 -1.74 -9.48
CA VAL A 67 4.39 -0.34 -9.62
C VAL A 67 4.27 0.07 -11.09
N ASP A 68 5.24 -0.28 -11.93
CA ASP A 68 5.22 0.05 -13.37
C ASP A 68 4.05 -0.62 -14.10
N ILE A 69 3.73 -1.88 -13.79
CA ILE A 69 2.58 -2.59 -14.34
C ILE A 69 1.27 -1.91 -13.94
N LEU A 70 1.07 -1.63 -12.65
CA LEU A 70 -0.16 -0.99 -12.16
C LEU A 70 -0.35 0.40 -12.82
N ARG A 71 0.73 1.17 -12.93
CA ARG A 71 0.74 2.47 -13.60
C ARG A 71 0.35 2.37 -15.08
N ALA A 72 0.89 1.37 -15.80
CA ALA A 72 0.58 1.16 -17.20
C ALA A 72 -0.89 0.77 -17.42
N TYR A 73 -1.43 -0.11 -16.59
CA TYR A 73 -2.85 -0.48 -16.62
C TYR A 73 -3.75 0.70 -16.31
N TYR A 74 -3.41 1.50 -15.29
CA TYR A 74 -4.16 2.71 -14.96
C TYR A 74 -4.19 3.72 -16.12
N ALA A 75 -3.03 3.97 -16.76
CA ALA A 75 -2.96 4.85 -17.93
C ALA A 75 -3.81 4.34 -19.11
N HIS A 76 -3.79 3.03 -19.35
CA HIS A 76 -4.61 2.39 -20.36
C HIS A 76 -6.11 2.51 -20.03
N TYR A 77 -6.48 2.29 -18.78
CA TYR A 77 -7.84 2.42 -18.27
C TYR A 77 -8.40 3.83 -18.47
N LEU A 78 -7.62 4.88 -18.09
CA LEU A 78 -8.02 6.27 -18.31
C LEU A 78 -8.18 6.61 -19.80
N ALA A 79 -7.28 6.14 -20.67
CA ALA A 79 -7.32 6.41 -22.09
C ALA A 79 -8.57 5.82 -22.78
N ASN A 80 -9.11 4.74 -22.22
CA ASN A 80 -10.32 4.08 -22.77
C ASN A 80 -11.64 4.61 -22.20
N GLY A 81 -11.60 5.66 -21.37
CA GLY A 81 -12.80 6.31 -20.81
C GLY A 81 -13.68 5.38 -19.97
N ARG A 82 -13.11 4.30 -19.41
CA ARG A 82 -13.86 3.38 -18.54
C ARG A 82 -14.23 4.08 -17.24
N GLU A 83 -15.49 3.94 -16.85
CA GLU A 83 -15.94 4.45 -15.56
C GLU A 83 -15.37 3.62 -14.42
N MET A 84 -15.07 4.26 -13.29
CA MET A 84 -14.49 3.67 -12.06
C MET A 84 -15.28 2.52 -11.43
N GLN A 85 -16.43 2.18 -11.97
CA GLN A 85 -17.30 1.16 -11.40
C GLN A 85 -16.76 -0.27 -11.54
N ASP A 86 -15.71 -0.45 -12.33
CA ASP A 86 -15.12 -1.75 -12.60
C ASP A 86 -13.71 -1.85 -12.01
N SER A 87 -13.58 -2.54 -10.87
CA SER A 87 -12.28 -2.86 -10.27
C SER A 87 -11.58 -4.06 -10.93
N ALA A 88 -12.20 -4.67 -11.95
CA ALA A 88 -11.64 -5.83 -12.65
C ALA A 88 -10.24 -5.53 -13.24
N TRP A 89 -10.02 -4.30 -13.74
CA TRP A 89 -8.71 -3.88 -14.24
C TRP A 89 -7.60 -3.95 -13.18
N MET A 90 -7.91 -3.69 -11.89
CA MET A 90 -6.94 -3.78 -10.80
C MET A 90 -6.52 -5.22 -10.56
N ARG A 91 -7.47 -6.17 -10.65
CA ARG A 91 -7.17 -7.60 -10.57
C ARG A 91 -6.31 -8.05 -11.74
N GLU A 92 -6.69 -7.70 -12.96
CA GLU A 92 -5.90 -7.98 -14.16
C GLU A 92 -4.47 -7.41 -14.05
N ALA A 93 -4.33 -6.19 -13.52
CA ALA A 93 -3.02 -5.57 -13.29
C ALA A 93 -2.20 -6.30 -12.22
N ALA A 94 -2.84 -6.73 -11.12
CA ALA A 94 -2.17 -7.50 -10.06
C ALA A 94 -1.71 -8.88 -10.56
N GLU A 95 -2.54 -9.57 -11.35
CA GLU A 95 -2.16 -10.84 -11.99
C GLU A 95 -1.01 -10.66 -12.99
N ALA A 96 -1.03 -9.59 -13.78
CA ALA A 96 0.07 -9.25 -14.68
C ALA A 96 1.36 -8.92 -13.92
N ALA A 97 1.27 -8.20 -12.80
CA ALA A 97 2.39 -7.91 -11.92
C ALA A 97 2.95 -9.18 -11.29
N ASP A 98 2.08 -10.09 -10.82
CA ASP A 98 2.49 -11.37 -10.25
C ASP A 98 3.29 -12.20 -11.28
N ASN A 99 2.78 -12.34 -12.49
CA ASN A 99 3.46 -13.06 -13.56
C ASN A 99 4.81 -12.42 -13.92
N MET A 100 4.88 -11.08 -13.99
CA MET A 100 6.13 -10.36 -14.28
C MET A 100 7.17 -10.62 -13.19
N VAL A 101 6.80 -10.45 -11.92
CA VAL A 101 7.70 -10.62 -10.77
C VAL A 101 8.13 -12.08 -10.63
N HIS A 102 7.22 -13.03 -10.76
CA HIS A 102 7.53 -14.46 -10.76
C HIS A 102 8.52 -14.82 -11.88
N GLY A 103 8.42 -14.14 -13.00
CA GLY A 103 9.30 -14.30 -14.16
C GLY A 103 10.71 -13.73 -13.99
N LEU A 104 11.02 -12.98 -12.94
CA LEU A 104 12.33 -12.34 -12.75
C LEU A 104 13.46 -13.37 -12.60
N ARG A 105 14.59 -13.09 -13.28
CA ARG A 105 15.76 -13.97 -13.30
C ARG A 105 17.04 -13.18 -12.98
N ASP A 106 18.02 -13.84 -12.39
CA ASP A 106 19.36 -13.31 -12.22
C ASP A 106 20.16 -13.33 -13.55
N ALA A 107 21.39 -12.80 -13.53
CA ALA A 107 22.27 -12.81 -14.70
C ALA A 107 22.65 -14.23 -15.19
N GLY A 108 22.49 -15.25 -14.34
CA GLY A 108 22.71 -16.67 -14.68
C GLY A 108 21.45 -17.37 -15.21
N GLY A 109 20.30 -16.67 -15.28
CA GLY A 109 19.02 -17.22 -15.71
C GLY A 109 18.24 -17.96 -14.63
N ASN A 110 18.70 -17.95 -13.37
CA ASN A 110 17.99 -18.56 -12.26
C ASN A 110 16.85 -17.69 -11.74
N PRO A 111 15.73 -18.25 -11.23
CA PRO A 111 14.69 -17.47 -10.59
C PRO A 111 15.25 -16.62 -9.45
N LEU A 112 14.87 -15.34 -9.42
CA LEU A 112 15.28 -14.44 -8.33
C LEU A 112 14.65 -14.78 -6.99
N GLY A 113 13.49 -15.47 -6.98
CA GLY A 113 12.74 -15.74 -5.77
C GLY A 113 12.32 -14.48 -5.03
N ALA A 114 12.12 -13.40 -5.78
CA ALA A 114 11.72 -12.11 -5.25
C ALA A 114 10.20 -11.96 -5.28
N GLY A 115 9.68 -11.16 -4.37
CA GLY A 115 8.27 -10.82 -4.30
C GLY A 115 8.06 -9.38 -3.81
N THR A 116 6.82 -8.97 -3.77
CA THR A 116 6.44 -7.66 -3.22
C THR A 116 5.00 -7.67 -2.74
N THR A 117 4.67 -6.82 -1.77
CA THR A 117 3.28 -6.49 -1.46
C THR A 117 2.71 -5.61 -2.57
N LEU A 118 1.42 -5.40 -2.52
CA LEU A 118 0.70 -4.45 -3.36
C LEU A 118 -0.42 -3.82 -2.55
N VAL A 119 -0.49 -2.50 -2.49
CA VAL A 119 -1.70 -1.77 -2.15
C VAL A 119 -1.90 -0.63 -3.13
N ALA A 120 -3.08 -0.56 -3.75
CA ALA A 120 -3.39 0.46 -4.74
C ALA A 120 -4.80 1.01 -4.56
N VAL A 121 -4.96 2.30 -4.84
CA VAL A 121 -6.23 3.03 -4.81
C VAL A 121 -6.39 3.81 -6.10
N SER A 122 -7.59 3.73 -6.68
CA SER A 122 -8.02 4.61 -7.75
C SER A 122 -9.26 5.37 -7.30
N ALA A 123 -9.16 6.70 -7.25
CA ALA A 123 -10.24 7.59 -6.90
C ALA A 123 -10.60 8.46 -8.11
N VAL A 124 -11.90 8.56 -8.41
CA VAL A 124 -12.41 9.44 -9.47
C VAL A 124 -13.66 10.14 -8.95
N ARG A 125 -13.63 11.48 -8.95
CA ARG A 125 -14.68 12.32 -8.38
C ARG A 125 -14.97 11.93 -6.92
N ASP A 126 -16.17 11.41 -6.65
CA ASP A 126 -16.66 11.08 -5.31
C ASP A 126 -16.62 9.58 -5.01
N TYR A 127 -15.86 8.80 -5.78
CA TYR A 127 -15.79 7.36 -5.61
C TYR A 127 -14.35 6.86 -5.68
N PHE A 128 -14.06 5.80 -4.94
CA PHE A 128 -12.79 5.11 -4.99
C PHE A 128 -12.96 3.61 -4.90
N GLY A 129 -11.99 2.90 -5.44
CA GLY A 129 -11.81 1.46 -5.27
C GLY A 129 -10.35 1.16 -4.96
N TRP A 130 -10.10 -0.05 -4.44
CA TRP A 130 -8.74 -0.50 -4.09
C TRP A 130 -8.53 -1.97 -4.37
N ILE A 131 -7.25 -2.35 -4.38
CA ILE A 131 -6.76 -3.72 -4.28
C ILE A 131 -5.60 -3.77 -3.28
N SER A 132 -5.47 -4.89 -2.56
CA SER A 132 -4.31 -5.20 -1.72
C SER A 132 -3.93 -6.67 -1.83
N VAL A 133 -2.62 -6.94 -1.86
CA VAL A 133 -2.00 -8.27 -1.75
C VAL A 133 -0.78 -8.14 -0.84
N GLY A 134 -0.73 -8.94 0.22
CA GLY A 134 0.31 -8.83 1.25
C GLY A 134 -0.16 -8.11 2.49
N ASP A 135 0.72 -7.43 3.20
CA ASP A 135 0.46 -6.75 4.47
C ASP A 135 0.70 -5.23 4.44
N SER A 136 0.96 -4.65 3.27
CA SER A 136 0.82 -3.20 3.08
C SER A 136 -0.64 -2.80 3.22
N ARG A 137 -0.91 -1.68 3.89
CA ARG A 137 -2.25 -1.35 4.37
C ARG A 137 -2.85 -0.14 3.69
N LEU A 138 -4.19 -0.17 3.56
CA LEU A 138 -5.03 0.99 3.29
C LEU A 138 -5.86 1.31 4.54
N TYR A 139 -5.79 2.56 4.99
CA TYR A 139 -6.67 3.12 6.00
C TYR A 139 -7.54 4.22 5.39
N ILE A 140 -8.72 4.40 5.98
CA ILE A 140 -9.68 5.44 5.62
C ILE A 140 -9.99 6.22 6.90
N LEU A 141 -9.63 7.51 6.93
CA LEU A 141 -10.13 8.42 7.96
C LEU A 141 -11.40 9.07 7.44
N ARG A 142 -12.48 8.89 8.16
CA ARG A 142 -13.76 9.59 7.93
C ARG A 142 -14.21 10.24 9.23
N GLN A 143 -14.39 11.55 9.21
CA GLN A 143 -14.62 12.32 10.42
C GLN A 143 -13.48 12.08 11.43
N GLU A 144 -13.77 11.53 12.60
CA GLU A 144 -12.78 11.26 13.66
C GLU A 144 -12.33 9.79 13.71
N THR A 145 -12.81 8.94 12.80
CA THR A 145 -12.58 7.49 12.87
C THR A 145 -11.65 7.03 11.77
N LEU A 146 -10.52 6.42 12.15
CA LEU A 146 -9.62 5.73 11.26
C LEU A 146 -9.99 4.24 11.20
N VAL A 147 -10.23 3.74 10.00
CA VAL A 147 -10.57 2.32 9.77
C VAL A 147 -9.56 1.73 8.80
N ARG A 148 -8.99 0.59 9.17
CA ARG A 148 -8.20 -0.22 8.24
C ARG A 148 -9.14 -0.93 7.26
N ALA A 149 -8.96 -0.69 5.97
CA ALA A 149 -9.79 -1.26 4.91
C ALA A 149 -9.27 -2.62 4.40
N THR A 150 -7.98 -2.90 4.61
CA THR A 150 -7.31 -4.11 4.13
C THR A 150 -7.06 -5.12 5.25
N THR A 151 -6.94 -6.39 4.87
CA THR A 151 -6.51 -7.49 5.73
C THR A 151 -5.04 -7.81 5.44
N ASP A 152 -4.23 -8.04 6.48
CA ASP A 152 -2.85 -8.47 6.28
C ASP A 152 -2.84 -9.94 5.84
N HIS A 153 -2.32 -10.23 4.64
CA HIS A 153 -2.21 -11.60 4.12
C HIS A 153 -0.95 -12.28 4.64
N ASN A 154 -0.86 -12.45 5.96
CA ASN A 154 0.27 -13.04 6.66
C ASN A 154 -0.14 -14.28 7.47
N TYR A 155 0.84 -14.99 8.01
CA TYR A 155 0.60 -16.19 8.79
C TYR A 155 -0.14 -15.91 10.09
N MET A 156 -0.02 -14.69 10.67
CA MET A 156 -0.78 -14.30 11.85
C MET A 156 -2.28 -14.35 11.60
N MET A 157 -2.76 -13.82 10.45
CA MET A 157 -4.17 -13.92 10.06
C MET A 157 -4.65 -15.37 10.02
N HIS A 158 -3.83 -16.28 9.47
CA HIS A 158 -4.17 -17.71 9.44
C HIS A 158 -4.26 -18.29 10.86
N LEU A 159 -3.33 -17.94 11.75
CA LEU A 159 -3.35 -18.38 13.14
C LEU A 159 -4.57 -17.87 13.90
N ASP A 160 -4.95 -16.61 13.70
CA ASP A 160 -6.13 -16.00 14.30
C ASP A 160 -7.42 -16.71 13.90
N LEU A 161 -7.54 -17.06 12.61
CA LEU A 161 -8.66 -17.85 12.10
C LEU A 161 -8.70 -19.27 12.71
N GLN A 162 -7.55 -19.94 12.83
CA GLN A 162 -7.46 -21.28 13.44
C GLN A 162 -7.79 -21.24 14.93
N ARG A 163 -7.28 -20.23 15.65
CA ARG A 163 -7.56 -20.01 17.06
C ARG A 163 -9.05 -19.72 17.30
N SER A 164 -9.63 -18.80 16.55
CA SER A 164 -11.06 -18.45 16.65
C SER A 164 -11.99 -19.62 16.35
N ALA A 165 -11.56 -20.52 15.46
CA ALA A 165 -12.25 -21.76 15.13
C ALA A 165 -11.99 -22.90 16.14
N GLY A 166 -11.18 -22.68 17.19
CA GLY A 166 -10.81 -23.69 18.18
C GLY A 166 -9.97 -24.84 17.61
N LYS A 167 -9.28 -24.62 16.47
CA LYS A 167 -8.48 -25.66 15.79
C LYS A 167 -7.06 -25.79 16.30
N ILE A 168 -6.56 -24.78 17.01
CA ILE A 168 -5.24 -24.77 17.63
C ILE A 168 -5.36 -24.35 19.10
N SER A 169 -4.43 -24.85 19.94
CA SER A 169 -4.33 -24.48 21.35
C SER A 169 -3.65 -23.11 21.52
N GLU A 170 -3.85 -22.45 22.68
CA GLU A 170 -3.15 -21.21 23.03
C GLU A 170 -1.61 -21.40 23.01
N ASP A 171 -1.10 -22.56 23.46
CA ASP A 171 0.33 -22.86 23.41
C ASP A 171 0.86 -22.97 21.97
N THR A 172 0.06 -23.56 21.07
CA THR A 172 0.40 -23.63 19.65
C THR A 172 0.38 -22.25 19.05
N TYR A 173 -0.67 -21.47 19.31
CA TYR A 173 -0.78 -20.09 18.86
C TYR A 173 0.42 -19.26 19.32
N ALA A 174 0.77 -19.27 20.59
CA ALA A 174 1.91 -18.51 21.14
C ALA A 174 3.27 -18.93 20.55
N ARG A 175 3.43 -20.21 20.20
CA ARG A 175 4.65 -20.71 19.56
C ARG A 175 4.74 -20.27 18.11
N GLU A 176 3.66 -20.46 17.34
CA GLU A 176 3.62 -20.21 15.89
C GLU A 176 3.56 -18.71 15.56
N SER A 177 3.00 -17.87 16.45
CA SER A 177 2.90 -16.41 16.28
C SER A 177 4.26 -15.71 16.15
N LYS A 178 5.36 -16.35 16.56
CA LYS A 178 6.73 -15.86 16.33
C LYS A 178 7.09 -15.74 14.84
N SER A 179 6.39 -16.46 13.97
CA SER A 179 6.53 -16.40 12.52
C SER A 179 5.32 -15.73 11.87
N GLY A 180 4.50 -15.04 12.64
CA GLY A 180 3.23 -14.46 12.21
C GLY A 180 3.34 -13.46 11.07
N ASP A 181 4.46 -12.77 10.96
CA ASP A 181 4.72 -11.76 9.92
C ASP A 181 5.04 -12.38 8.54
N ALA A 182 5.24 -13.70 8.45
CA ALA A 182 5.52 -14.34 7.16
C ALA A 182 4.31 -14.20 6.22
N LEU A 183 4.52 -13.60 5.05
CA LEU A 183 3.47 -13.42 4.06
C LEU A 183 3.00 -14.77 3.50
N ILE A 184 1.70 -14.95 3.39
CA ILE A 184 1.06 -16.14 2.77
C ILE A 184 0.48 -15.82 1.39
N SER A 185 0.36 -14.55 1.03
CA SER A 185 0.04 -14.09 -0.32
C SER A 185 0.82 -12.81 -0.62
N PHE A 186 1.48 -12.77 -1.78
CA PHE A 186 2.25 -11.63 -2.27
C PHE A 186 2.42 -11.71 -3.80
N ILE A 187 2.76 -10.62 -4.45
CA ILE A 187 3.06 -10.53 -5.88
C ILE A 187 4.40 -11.22 -6.17
N GLY A 188 4.43 -12.17 -7.10
CA GLY A 188 5.61 -12.95 -7.48
C GLY A 188 5.53 -14.44 -7.10
N MET A 189 4.39 -14.88 -6.57
CA MET A 189 4.17 -16.30 -6.24
C MET A 189 3.94 -17.18 -7.48
N GLY A 190 3.52 -16.59 -8.62
CA GLY A 190 3.08 -17.32 -9.80
C GLY A 190 1.64 -17.82 -9.70
N GLY A 191 0.81 -17.03 -9.04
CA GLY A 191 -0.61 -17.19 -8.80
C GLY A 191 -1.01 -16.60 -7.46
N LEU A 192 -1.92 -15.63 -7.45
CA LEU A 192 -2.39 -14.95 -6.24
C LEU A 192 -3.27 -15.91 -5.42
N LEU A 193 -2.88 -16.14 -4.16
CA LEU A 193 -3.64 -16.98 -3.23
C LEU A 193 -4.77 -16.20 -2.55
N MET A 194 -4.50 -14.93 -2.24
CA MET A 194 -5.44 -14.03 -1.56
C MET A 194 -5.23 -12.62 -2.07
N GLU A 195 -6.33 -11.90 -2.15
CA GLU A 195 -6.38 -10.48 -2.46
C GLU A 195 -7.57 -9.84 -1.74
N ASP A 196 -7.41 -8.61 -1.30
CA ASP A 196 -8.54 -7.75 -0.92
C ASP A 196 -8.81 -6.80 -2.10
N ILE A 197 -10.01 -6.83 -2.64
CA ILE A 197 -10.42 -5.96 -3.72
C ILE A 197 -11.81 -5.39 -3.43
N SER A 198 -12.02 -4.12 -3.74
CA SER A 198 -13.34 -3.52 -3.61
C SER A 198 -14.27 -4.05 -4.71
N ASP A 199 -15.30 -4.81 -4.32
CA ASP A 199 -16.33 -5.32 -5.26
C ASP A 199 -17.15 -4.20 -5.89
N LYS A 200 -17.25 -3.06 -5.21
CA LYS A 200 -17.99 -1.87 -5.63
C LYS A 200 -17.22 -0.62 -5.24
N PRO A 201 -17.34 0.46 -6.03
CA PRO A 201 -16.78 1.74 -5.64
C PRO A 201 -17.38 2.23 -4.33
N PHE A 202 -16.54 2.70 -3.43
CA PHE A 202 -16.94 3.35 -2.19
C PHE A 202 -17.07 4.85 -2.40
N ARG A 203 -18.09 5.44 -1.80
CA ARG A 203 -18.26 6.88 -1.85
C ARG A 203 -17.22 7.57 -0.98
N LEU A 204 -16.53 8.54 -1.56
CA LEU A 204 -15.56 9.42 -0.90
C LEU A 204 -16.25 10.76 -0.61
N LEU A 205 -16.16 11.21 0.61
CA LEU A 205 -16.76 12.47 1.07
C LEU A 205 -15.66 13.54 1.23
N PRO A 206 -16.00 14.83 1.06
CA PRO A 206 -15.06 15.90 1.39
C PRO A 206 -14.52 15.76 2.82
N GLY A 207 -13.20 15.85 2.97
CA GLY A 207 -12.48 15.65 4.23
C GLY A 207 -12.12 14.20 4.55
N ASP A 208 -12.56 13.22 3.75
CA ASP A 208 -12.04 11.85 3.88
C ASP A 208 -10.57 11.81 3.50
N VAL A 209 -9.76 11.06 4.27
CA VAL A 209 -8.35 10.82 3.98
C VAL A 209 -8.11 9.33 3.77
N LEU A 210 -7.47 8.99 2.66
CA LEU A 210 -6.95 7.65 2.39
C LEU A 210 -5.46 7.63 2.71
N LEU A 211 -5.01 6.65 3.50
CA LEU A 211 -3.61 6.42 3.84
C LEU A 211 -3.19 5.03 3.35
N LEU A 212 -2.27 4.98 2.38
CA LEU A 212 -1.57 3.77 1.97
C LEU A 212 -0.21 3.74 2.66
N CYS A 213 0.22 2.59 3.19
CA CYS A 213 1.52 2.49 3.83
C CYS A 213 2.12 1.09 3.77
N SER A 214 3.49 1.02 3.78
CA SER A 214 4.24 -0.18 4.08
C SER A 214 4.28 -0.47 5.58
N ASP A 215 4.77 -1.65 5.97
CA ASP A 215 4.83 -2.12 7.35
C ASP A 215 5.73 -1.24 8.24
N GLY A 216 6.77 -0.61 7.68
CA GLY A 216 7.63 0.29 8.41
C GLY A 216 6.92 1.49 9.03
N LEU A 217 5.72 1.87 8.52
CA LEU A 217 4.89 2.88 9.18
C LEU A 217 4.14 2.29 10.38
N TYR A 218 3.27 1.31 10.16
CA TYR A 218 2.35 0.83 11.21
C TYR A 218 3.03 -0.02 12.31
N ARG A 219 4.25 -0.49 12.07
CA ARG A 219 5.10 -1.09 13.13
C ARG A 219 5.70 -0.04 14.05
N THR A 220 5.87 1.20 13.55
CA THR A 220 6.45 2.32 14.30
C THR A 220 5.40 3.23 14.90
N VAL A 221 4.30 3.50 14.20
CA VAL A 221 3.22 4.41 14.60
C VAL A 221 1.92 3.63 14.72
N THR A 222 1.29 3.66 15.89
CA THR A 222 0.04 2.93 16.14
C THR A 222 -1.14 3.53 15.39
N ASP A 223 -2.17 2.72 15.12
CA ASP A 223 -3.42 3.18 14.47
C ASP A 223 -4.06 4.35 15.23
N GLN A 224 -3.98 4.34 16.57
CA GLN A 224 -4.51 5.43 17.40
C GLN A 224 -3.72 6.74 17.21
N GLU A 225 -2.40 6.66 17.15
CA GLU A 225 -1.55 7.83 16.88
C GLU A 225 -1.78 8.37 15.46
N LEU A 226 -1.88 7.48 14.46
CA LEU A 226 -2.23 7.86 13.09
C LEU A 226 -3.57 8.59 13.05
N GLN A 227 -4.59 8.07 13.74
CA GLN A 227 -5.91 8.71 13.83
C GLN A 227 -5.81 10.11 14.41
N ILE A 228 -5.09 10.28 15.51
CA ILE A 228 -4.92 11.59 16.18
C ILE A 228 -4.20 12.57 15.24
N LEU A 229 -3.09 12.15 14.63
CA LEU A 229 -2.29 13.02 13.76
C LEU A 229 -3.07 13.43 12.50
N LEU A 230 -3.75 12.49 11.85
CA LEU A 230 -4.54 12.77 10.65
C LEU A 230 -5.74 13.67 10.93
N PHE A 231 -6.39 13.51 12.10
CA PHE A 231 -7.58 14.29 12.43
C PHE A 231 -7.28 15.70 12.91
N HIS A 232 -6.21 15.90 13.70
CA HIS A 232 -5.89 17.19 14.32
C HIS A 232 -4.94 18.08 13.51
N SER A 233 -4.38 17.57 12.42
CA SER A 233 -3.49 18.37 11.56
C SER A 233 -4.26 19.45 10.80
N GLN A 234 -3.58 20.56 10.50
CA GLN A 234 -4.18 21.69 9.80
C GLN A 234 -4.51 21.38 8.32
N ASN A 235 -3.72 20.49 7.73
CA ASN A 235 -3.86 20.00 6.36
C ASN A 235 -3.07 18.70 6.20
N ILE A 236 -3.18 18.07 5.02
CA ILE A 236 -2.57 16.77 4.77
C ILE A 236 -1.03 16.80 4.76
N GLN A 237 -0.41 17.94 4.41
CA GLN A 237 1.04 18.11 4.45
C GLN A 237 1.53 18.18 5.89
N ASP A 238 0.84 18.95 6.75
CA ASP A 238 1.11 19.01 8.18
C ASP A 238 0.97 17.63 8.85
N ALA A 239 -0.07 16.87 8.48
CA ALA A 239 -0.23 15.49 8.94
C ALA A 239 0.98 14.61 8.57
N ALA A 240 1.43 14.68 7.32
CA ALA A 240 2.60 13.94 6.87
C ALA A 240 3.88 14.34 7.63
N GLU A 241 4.11 15.63 7.85
CA GLU A 241 5.25 16.14 8.61
C GLU A 241 5.24 15.69 10.07
N GLN A 242 4.07 15.69 10.72
CA GLN A 242 3.92 15.21 12.09
C GLN A 242 4.17 13.70 12.19
N ILE A 243 3.68 12.90 11.25
CA ILE A 243 3.96 11.45 11.17
C ILE A 243 5.47 11.22 11.02
N CYS A 244 6.13 11.92 10.09
CA CYS A 244 7.58 11.84 9.90
C CYS A 244 8.34 12.19 11.17
N THR A 245 7.94 13.26 11.84
CA THR A 245 8.55 13.69 13.11
C THR A 245 8.43 12.60 14.18
N LEU A 246 7.26 11.98 14.31
CA LEU A 246 7.04 10.91 15.27
C LEU A 246 7.92 9.67 14.96
N ILE A 247 8.02 9.26 13.69
CA ILE A 247 8.92 8.18 13.25
C ILE A 247 10.36 8.47 13.68
N GLN A 248 10.85 9.68 13.40
CA GLN A 248 12.20 10.08 13.75
C GLN A 248 12.44 10.11 15.27
N GLN A 249 11.44 10.54 16.05
CA GLN A 249 11.52 10.58 17.53
C GLN A 249 11.56 9.18 18.16
N ARG A 250 10.97 8.17 17.53
CA ARG A 250 11.01 6.77 18.02
C ARG A 250 12.42 6.19 18.02
N MET A 251 13.31 6.69 17.15
CA MET A 251 14.71 6.26 17.04
C MET A 251 14.88 4.74 16.99
N ASP A 252 13.94 4.04 16.34
CA ASP A 252 13.95 2.59 16.24
C ASP A 252 15.27 2.13 15.57
N PRO A 253 16.11 1.32 16.26
CA PRO A 253 17.35 0.82 15.68
C PRO A 253 17.13 -0.18 14.53
N GLU A 254 15.94 -0.77 14.43
CA GLU A 254 15.57 -1.74 13.41
C GLU A 254 14.56 -1.18 12.39
N GLN A 255 14.40 0.16 12.35
CA GLN A 255 13.45 0.82 11.45
C GLN A 255 13.58 0.32 10.02
N ASP A 256 12.52 -0.25 9.50
CA ASP A 256 12.43 -0.70 8.10
C ASP A 256 12.30 0.48 7.13
N ASN A 257 12.31 0.18 5.84
CA ASN A 257 11.85 1.12 4.84
C ASN A 257 10.46 1.62 5.21
N VAL A 258 10.23 2.92 5.16
CA VAL A 258 8.94 3.53 5.48
C VAL A 258 8.45 4.28 4.26
N THR A 259 7.32 3.86 3.73
CA THR A 259 6.66 4.59 2.66
C THR A 259 5.19 4.76 2.99
N PHE A 260 4.67 5.97 2.83
CA PHE A 260 3.25 6.22 2.91
C PHE A 260 2.77 7.31 1.95
N ILE A 261 1.51 7.20 1.56
CA ILE A 261 0.81 8.13 0.68
C ILE A 261 -0.48 8.54 1.38
N LEU A 262 -0.73 9.84 1.44
CA LEU A 262 -1.99 10.42 1.89
C LEU A 262 -2.73 11.04 0.71
N ILE A 263 -4.04 10.80 0.64
CA ILE A 263 -4.93 11.40 -0.36
C ILE A 263 -6.15 11.94 0.38
N GLU A 264 -6.35 13.25 0.38
CA GLU A 264 -7.51 13.90 0.97
C GLU A 264 -8.47 14.36 -0.12
N LYS A 265 -9.75 14.05 0.02
CA LYS A 265 -10.81 14.58 -0.82
C LYS A 265 -11.17 16.01 -0.38
N LYS A 266 -11.14 16.96 -1.32
CA LYS A 266 -11.60 18.35 -1.09
C LYS A 266 -13.08 18.52 -1.40
#